data_c639b791ca388e86db68da7a79c1c0fa
#
_entry.id   c639b791ca388e86db68da7a79c1c0fa
#
_cell.length_a   1.000
_cell.length_b   1.000
_cell.length_c   1.000
_cell.angle_alpha   90.00
_cell.angle_beta   90.00
_cell.angle_gamma   90.00
#
_symmetry.space_group_name_H-M   'P 1'
#
loop_
_entity.id
_entity.type
_entity.pdbx_description
1 polymer ?
#
loop_
_entity_poly.entity_id
_entity_poly.type
_entity_poly.pdbx_seq_one_letter_code
_entity_poly.pdbx_strand_id
1 'polypeptide(L)'
;MTISPGKKGRHYFSIGGQATRYQQNYLNAGNVGFLGQFGYTGQYTGNAGGNGYGPADFVLGLVQNVSLASPLGLVGNRQWRVAGYFQDDFKFTPRLTLNLGIRYEYDQPWYEQNDKTANVLPGGIVEYAGRVPAGAIAGAKVCPTRACYNGNYDQFMPRVGFAYQAMDKLVIRGGYGGTSFFEGYSFNQRLTSSPPFSLAINSSATVPSPGSGGSPFTVADAFSQPLGINNSLYSVWPQDVQPAYIHQFTLMTEYALTNELSLSVGYHGQVGHHLADYRNGNQLTPAQALDISSIGGCGAVNIPASDQSPYFPLVGECGQILITESQARMTYNSGQVTLRQRTHHGLEYTLNYTYAKSLTDSSGNYSIANTSFNGLSFQNGFDPNADYGPSGMDVRHSLNFVGVYEIPFGRGKSYGGSANGFVDAVFGGWKTATSAVLYSGFPVTIFGPNNSNTNNGGWGLTRANQYRPMIIKNQSLTDWWGTDPSAQPCLASPGGVDNGVCAYGSAAPFSFGTAHNSTQRAPGYKQVDMSLFKDFHVWHEQVVGFRADFFNIFNIASYGNPDNSITDSNFGQITGVRSPARQTQLSLHYIF
;
A
#
# COMPACT_ATOMS: atom_id res chain seq x y z
N MET A 1 -16.98 23.67 21.36
CA MET A 1 -17.28 24.94 22.09
C MET A 1 -15.97 25.70 22.24
N THR A 2 -15.91 26.95 21.84
CA THR A 2 -14.72 27.80 21.98
C THR A 2 -15.03 28.87 23.04
N ILE A 3 -14.18 28.99 24.04
CA ILE A 3 -14.34 29.93 25.14
C ILE A 3 -13.11 30.84 25.21
N SER A 4 -13.33 32.15 25.21
CA SER A 4 -12.27 33.15 25.38
C SER A 4 -12.43 33.82 26.76
N PRO A 5 -11.71 33.39 27.80
CA PRO A 5 -11.82 33.99 29.12
C PRO A 5 -10.99 35.26 29.24
N GLY A 6 -11.64 36.35 29.62
CA GLY A 6 -11.04 37.57 30.10
C GLY A 6 -10.88 38.74 29.12
N LYS A 7 -10.84 39.98 29.65
CA LYS A 7 -10.76 41.24 28.92
C LYS A 7 -9.52 41.47 28.06
N LYS A 8 -8.54 40.53 28.03
CA LYS A 8 -7.31 40.56 27.19
C LYS A 8 -7.07 39.30 26.37
N GLY A 9 -8.07 38.41 26.24
CA GLY A 9 -8.14 37.30 25.29
C GLY A 9 -6.82 36.65 24.86
N ARG A 10 -5.97 36.22 25.81
CA ARG A 10 -4.69 35.52 25.48
C ARG A 10 -4.87 34.03 25.28
N HIS A 11 -5.89 33.48 25.89
CA HIS A 11 -6.22 32.05 25.82
C HIS A 11 -7.50 31.84 25.02
N TYR A 12 -7.48 30.89 24.11
CA TYR A 12 -8.63 30.47 23.32
C TYR A 12 -8.79 28.95 23.49
N PHE A 13 -9.64 28.58 24.44
CA PHE A 13 -9.90 27.18 24.73
C PHE A 13 -10.91 26.59 23.75
N SER A 14 -10.56 25.43 23.22
CA SER A 14 -11.45 24.61 22.42
C SER A 14 -11.62 23.25 23.09
N ILE A 15 -12.87 22.84 23.32
CA ILE A 15 -13.22 21.55 23.87
C ILE A 15 -14.25 20.89 22.99
N GLY A 16 -14.10 19.61 22.75
CA GLY A 16 -15.06 18.85 21.94
C GLY A 16 -15.01 17.37 22.22
N GLY A 17 -16.04 16.70 21.77
CA GLY A 17 -16.17 15.24 21.85
C GLY A 17 -16.84 14.72 20.60
N GLN A 18 -16.57 13.45 20.31
CA GLN A 18 -17.14 12.73 19.18
C GLN A 18 -17.51 11.32 19.62
N ALA A 19 -18.67 10.86 19.21
CA ALA A 19 -19.07 9.46 19.32
C ALA A 19 -19.56 9.01 17.95
N THR A 20 -18.91 7.98 17.41
CA THR A 20 -19.24 7.44 16.08
C THR A 20 -19.56 5.96 16.22
N ARG A 21 -20.73 5.56 15.73
CA ARG A 21 -21.08 4.15 15.63
C ARG A 21 -20.89 3.67 14.21
N TYR A 22 -19.96 2.74 14.03
CA TYR A 22 -19.76 2.06 12.77
C TYR A 22 -20.62 0.81 12.68
N GLN A 23 -21.30 0.67 11.57
CA GLN A 23 -22.08 -0.52 11.23
C GLN A 23 -21.75 -0.92 9.81
N GLN A 24 -21.39 -2.17 9.64
CA GLN A 24 -21.06 -2.70 8.35
C GLN A 24 -21.66 -4.08 8.20
N ASN A 25 -22.54 -4.21 7.22
CA ASN A 25 -23.10 -5.49 6.83
C ASN A 25 -22.55 -5.84 5.45
N TYR A 26 -21.98 -7.02 5.34
CA TYR A 26 -21.46 -7.49 4.08
C TYR A 26 -21.62 -8.99 3.92
N LEU A 27 -21.60 -9.44 2.68
CA LEU A 27 -21.57 -10.83 2.30
C LEU A 27 -20.24 -11.04 1.56
N ASN A 28 -19.34 -11.80 2.17
CA ASN A 28 -18.06 -12.09 1.54
C ASN A 28 -18.20 -13.25 0.55
N ALA A 29 -18.25 -12.90 -0.72
CA ALA A 29 -18.26 -13.88 -1.79
C ALA A 29 -16.88 -14.42 -2.15
N GLY A 30 -15.81 -13.98 -1.46
CA GLY A 30 -14.43 -14.25 -1.87
C GLY A 30 -14.13 -13.73 -3.28
N ASN A 31 -12.97 -14.08 -3.81
CA ASN A 31 -12.58 -13.68 -5.17
C ASN A 31 -13.28 -14.51 -6.26
N VAL A 32 -13.89 -15.63 -5.91
CA VAL A 32 -14.49 -16.60 -6.84
C VAL A 32 -16.01 -16.52 -6.91
N GLY A 33 -16.64 -15.73 -6.02
CA GLY A 33 -18.09 -15.54 -6.00
C GLY A 33 -18.88 -16.77 -5.56
N PHE A 34 -20.22 -16.61 -5.46
CA PHE A 34 -21.16 -17.67 -5.04
C PHE A 34 -21.51 -18.64 -6.16
N LEU A 35 -21.37 -18.22 -7.40
CA LEU A 35 -21.65 -19.06 -8.57
C LEU A 35 -20.44 -19.93 -8.94
N GLY A 36 -19.31 -19.69 -8.30
CA GLY A 36 -18.06 -20.37 -8.57
C GLY A 36 -17.32 -19.83 -9.79
N GLN A 37 -16.10 -20.27 -9.91
CA GLN A 37 -15.21 -19.99 -11.02
C GLN A 37 -14.73 -21.30 -11.62
N PHE A 38 -14.79 -21.39 -12.94
CA PHE A 38 -14.32 -22.53 -13.70
C PHE A 38 -13.06 -22.15 -14.46
N GLY A 39 -12.03 -22.96 -14.34
CA GLY A 39 -10.76 -22.75 -15.04
C GLY A 39 -10.60 -23.72 -16.22
N TYR A 40 -10.17 -23.18 -17.36
CA TYR A 40 -9.93 -23.89 -18.60
C TYR A 40 -8.50 -23.59 -19.07
N THR A 41 -7.62 -24.56 -19.04
CA THR A 41 -6.17 -24.34 -19.28
C THR A 41 -5.67 -24.90 -20.59
N GLY A 42 -6.51 -25.62 -21.35
CA GLY A 42 -6.11 -26.33 -22.54
C GLY A 42 -5.57 -27.74 -22.25
N GLN A 43 -5.66 -28.19 -21.00
CA GLN A 43 -5.08 -29.47 -20.61
C GLN A 43 -5.73 -30.68 -21.32
N TYR A 44 -7.03 -30.59 -21.65
CA TYR A 44 -7.76 -31.66 -22.29
C TYR A 44 -7.65 -31.66 -23.81
N THR A 45 -7.41 -30.52 -24.41
CA THR A 45 -7.22 -30.37 -25.85
C THR A 45 -5.76 -30.39 -26.27
N GLY A 46 -4.85 -30.53 -25.29
CA GLY A 46 -3.42 -30.63 -25.50
C GLY A 46 -2.95 -32.06 -25.77
N ASN A 47 -1.71 -32.12 -26.26
CA ASN A 47 -0.96 -33.37 -26.30
C ASN A 47 -0.19 -33.61 -24.99
N ALA A 48 0.51 -34.73 -24.88
CA ALA A 48 1.34 -35.04 -23.70
C ALA A 48 2.42 -33.98 -23.33
N GLY A 49 2.63 -32.96 -24.18
CA GLY A 49 3.52 -31.84 -23.94
C GLY A 49 2.82 -30.58 -23.42
N GLY A 50 1.52 -30.60 -23.11
CA GLY A 50 0.83 -29.50 -22.46
C GLY A 50 0.42 -28.32 -23.38
N ASN A 51 0.45 -28.46 -24.69
CA ASN A 51 0.19 -27.38 -25.66
C ASN A 51 -1.29 -27.32 -26.11
N GLY A 52 -2.23 -27.42 -25.18
CA GLY A 52 -3.63 -27.29 -25.49
C GLY A 52 -4.12 -25.84 -25.48
N TYR A 53 -5.40 -25.67 -25.85
CA TYR A 53 -6.00 -24.35 -25.97
C TYR A 53 -7.21 -24.21 -25.02
N GLY A 54 -7.09 -23.40 -23.99
CA GLY A 54 -8.12 -23.21 -22.96
C GLY A 54 -9.50 -22.87 -23.50
N PRO A 55 -9.68 -22.01 -24.52
CA PRO A 55 -10.98 -21.79 -25.17
C PRO A 55 -11.58 -23.04 -25.84
N ALA A 56 -10.76 -23.99 -26.28
CA ALA A 56 -11.29 -25.26 -26.80
C ALA A 56 -11.83 -26.15 -25.67
N ASP A 57 -11.14 -26.25 -24.54
CA ASP A 57 -11.65 -26.90 -23.33
C ASP A 57 -12.97 -26.27 -22.87
N PHE A 58 -13.08 -24.93 -22.92
CA PHE A 58 -14.32 -24.21 -22.61
C PHE A 58 -15.49 -24.61 -23.53
N VAL A 59 -15.28 -24.64 -24.84
CA VAL A 59 -16.30 -25.02 -25.82
C VAL A 59 -16.74 -26.47 -25.62
N LEU A 60 -15.83 -27.36 -25.22
CA LEU A 60 -16.11 -28.76 -24.91
C LEU A 60 -16.70 -28.98 -23.52
N GLY A 61 -16.76 -27.92 -22.67
CA GLY A 61 -17.24 -28.01 -21.30
C GLY A 61 -16.35 -28.82 -20.36
N LEU A 62 -15.05 -28.93 -20.67
CA LEU A 62 -14.06 -29.73 -19.92
C LEU A 62 -13.32 -28.82 -18.91
N VAL A 63 -13.69 -28.93 -17.66
CA VAL A 63 -13.20 -28.06 -16.57
C VAL A 63 -11.98 -28.68 -15.88
N GLN A 64 -10.93 -27.89 -15.67
CA GLN A 64 -9.73 -28.32 -14.95
C GLN A 64 -9.80 -28.00 -13.45
N ASN A 65 -10.22 -26.80 -13.11
CA ASN A 65 -10.36 -26.40 -11.72
C ASN A 65 -11.67 -25.68 -11.48
N VAL A 66 -12.17 -25.84 -10.26
CA VAL A 66 -13.39 -25.20 -9.79
C VAL A 66 -13.11 -24.57 -8.44
N SER A 67 -13.57 -23.37 -8.24
CA SER A 67 -13.50 -22.67 -6.98
C SER A 67 -14.86 -22.09 -6.63
N LEU A 68 -15.28 -22.22 -5.38
CA LEU A 68 -16.56 -21.71 -4.87
C LEU A 68 -16.34 -21.11 -3.49
N ALA A 69 -16.86 -19.92 -3.25
CA ALA A 69 -16.95 -19.38 -1.91
C ALA A 69 -18.31 -19.75 -1.29
N SER A 70 -18.28 -20.35 -0.12
CA SER A 70 -19.47 -20.71 0.66
C SER A 70 -19.53 -19.95 1.96
N PRO A 71 -19.98 -18.68 1.97
CA PRO A 71 -20.15 -17.95 3.20
C PRO A 71 -21.42 -18.39 3.92
N LEU A 72 -21.35 -18.49 5.24
CA LEU A 72 -22.48 -18.84 6.09
C LEU A 72 -23.37 -17.62 6.40
N GLY A 73 -23.69 -16.82 5.38
CA GLY A 73 -24.60 -15.69 5.44
C GLY A 73 -23.93 -14.34 5.71
N LEU A 74 -24.75 -13.33 5.93
CA LEU A 74 -24.32 -11.96 6.16
C LEU A 74 -23.50 -11.84 7.44
N VAL A 75 -22.45 -11.02 7.39
CA VAL A 75 -21.63 -10.59 8.50
C VAL A 75 -21.98 -9.16 8.86
N GLY A 76 -22.23 -8.91 10.14
CA GLY A 76 -22.61 -7.58 10.64
C GLY A 76 -21.61 -7.05 11.68
N ASN A 77 -20.57 -6.38 11.24
CA ASN A 77 -19.56 -5.79 12.13
C ASN A 77 -20.05 -4.50 12.77
N ARG A 78 -19.71 -4.31 14.03
CA ARG A 78 -20.10 -3.18 14.86
C ARG A 78 -18.91 -2.66 15.66
N GLN A 79 -18.80 -1.32 15.76
CA GLN A 79 -17.80 -0.64 16.57
C GLN A 79 -18.34 0.70 17.05
N TRP A 80 -18.01 1.09 18.27
CA TRP A 80 -18.07 2.46 18.73
C TRP A 80 -16.67 3.08 18.75
N ARG A 81 -16.57 4.33 18.29
CA ARG A 81 -15.41 5.19 18.49
C ARG A 81 -15.83 6.39 19.30
N VAL A 82 -15.13 6.62 20.39
CA VAL A 82 -15.40 7.75 21.27
C VAL A 82 -14.13 8.55 21.45
N ALA A 83 -14.22 9.85 21.25
CA ALA A 83 -13.08 10.73 21.40
C ALA A 83 -13.46 12.01 22.15
N GLY A 84 -12.50 12.55 22.90
CA GLY A 84 -12.58 13.85 23.51
C GLY A 84 -11.29 14.62 23.32
N TYR A 85 -11.37 15.95 23.22
CA TYR A 85 -10.18 16.77 23.13
C TYR A 85 -10.33 18.09 23.90
N PHE A 86 -9.19 18.58 24.33
CA PHE A 86 -9.00 19.91 24.88
C PHE A 86 -7.82 20.57 24.18
N GLN A 87 -7.94 21.84 23.80
CA GLN A 87 -6.89 22.63 23.18
C GLN A 87 -6.92 24.05 23.70
N ASP A 88 -5.76 24.65 23.92
CA ASP A 88 -5.52 26.06 24.22
C ASP A 88 -4.63 26.69 23.15
N ASP A 89 -5.14 27.70 22.46
CA ASP A 89 -4.37 28.56 21.61
C ASP A 89 -3.96 29.80 22.42
N PHE A 90 -2.74 29.73 22.98
CA PHE A 90 -2.22 30.72 23.93
C PHE A 90 -1.34 31.74 23.24
N LYS A 91 -1.79 32.99 23.15
CA LYS A 91 -0.98 34.15 22.73
C LYS A 91 -0.04 34.54 23.83
N PHE A 92 1.14 33.88 23.92
CA PHE A 92 2.13 34.15 24.96
C PHE A 92 2.68 35.57 24.87
N THR A 93 3.02 36.03 23.67
CA THR A 93 3.36 37.42 23.35
C THR A 93 2.65 37.84 22.04
N PRO A 94 2.71 39.14 21.65
CA PRO A 94 2.20 39.56 20.33
C PRO A 94 2.87 38.82 19.14
N ARG A 95 4.08 38.30 19.35
CA ARG A 95 4.89 37.60 18.32
C ARG A 95 4.99 36.09 18.53
N LEU A 96 4.50 35.55 19.64
CA LEU A 96 4.57 34.12 19.95
C LEU A 96 3.19 33.58 20.34
N THR A 97 2.71 32.64 19.57
CA THR A 97 1.53 31.84 19.90
C THR A 97 1.96 30.41 20.18
N LEU A 98 1.42 29.81 21.22
CA LEU A 98 1.57 28.40 21.58
C LEU A 98 0.23 27.70 21.36
N ASN A 99 0.27 26.51 20.83
CA ASN A 99 -0.90 25.64 20.67
C ASN A 99 -0.65 24.40 21.53
N LEU A 100 -1.45 24.21 22.56
CA LEU A 100 -1.30 23.10 23.51
C LEU A 100 -2.59 22.31 23.53
N GLY A 101 -2.54 21.01 23.31
CA GLY A 101 -3.73 20.21 23.27
C GLY A 101 -3.48 18.76 23.65
N ILE A 102 -4.54 18.07 24.00
CA ILE A 102 -4.59 16.64 24.21
C ILE A 102 -5.88 16.10 23.60
N ARG A 103 -5.78 14.99 22.92
CA ARG A 103 -6.91 14.19 22.45
C ARG A 103 -6.81 12.81 23.05
N TYR A 104 -7.90 12.31 23.57
CA TYR A 104 -8.07 10.91 23.93
C TYR A 104 -9.06 10.28 22.97
N GLU A 105 -8.76 9.07 22.52
CA GLU A 105 -9.63 8.30 21.64
C GLU A 105 -9.71 6.85 22.13
N TYR A 106 -10.89 6.30 22.10
CA TYR A 106 -11.14 4.89 22.37
C TYR A 106 -11.86 4.27 21.20
N ASP A 107 -11.21 3.31 20.56
CA ASP A 107 -11.77 2.46 19.55
C ASP A 107 -12.18 1.14 20.18
N GLN A 108 -13.49 0.91 20.30
CA GLN A 108 -14.00 -0.37 20.77
C GLN A 108 -13.53 -1.48 19.82
N PRO A 109 -13.07 -2.63 20.36
CA PRO A 109 -12.85 -3.80 19.51
C PRO A 109 -14.07 -4.11 18.65
N TRP A 110 -13.81 -4.39 17.38
CA TRP A 110 -14.88 -4.78 16.47
C TRP A 110 -15.51 -6.09 16.92
N TYR A 111 -16.82 -6.16 16.95
CA TYR A 111 -17.55 -7.40 17.18
C TYR A 111 -18.58 -7.65 16.09
N GLU A 112 -18.86 -8.91 15.83
CA GLU A 112 -19.92 -9.31 14.90
C GLU A 112 -21.23 -9.47 15.67
N GLN A 113 -22.34 -8.94 15.11
CA GLN A 113 -23.62 -8.84 15.83
C GLN A 113 -24.25 -10.18 16.20
N ASN A 114 -23.96 -11.25 15.45
CA ASN A 114 -24.47 -12.61 15.64
C ASN A 114 -23.35 -13.56 16.14
N ASP A 115 -22.27 -13.01 16.68
CA ASP A 115 -21.11 -13.73 17.23
C ASP A 115 -20.40 -14.65 16.23
N LYS A 116 -20.46 -14.31 14.92
CA LYS A 116 -19.75 -15.03 13.85
C LYS A 116 -18.28 -14.61 13.79
N THR A 117 -17.57 -14.81 14.89
CA THR A 117 -16.14 -14.47 15.00
C THR A 117 -15.41 -15.66 15.61
N ALA A 118 -14.30 -16.04 15.00
CA ALA A 118 -13.40 -17.04 15.54
C ALA A 118 -11.95 -16.53 15.51
N ASN A 119 -11.22 -16.78 16.58
CA ASN A 119 -9.80 -16.52 16.71
C ASN A 119 -9.07 -17.82 17.05
N VAL A 120 -7.76 -17.85 16.87
CA VAL A 120 -6.94 -19.03 17.19
C VAL A 120 -5.83 -18.62 18.13
N LEU A 121 -5.69 -19.37 19.22
CA LEU A 121 -4.59 -19.21 20.16
C LEU A 121 -3.39 -20.09 19.74
N PRO A 122 -2.18 -19.75 20.22
CA PRO A 122 -1.02 -20.63 20.09
C PRO A 122 -1.35 -22.06 20.53
N GLY A 123 -0.84 -23.05 19.81
CA GLY A 123 -1.17 -24.47 20.01
C GLY A 123 -2.44 -24.93 19.28
N GLY A 124 -3.03 -24.08 18.43
CA GLY A 124 -4.15 -24.47 17.56
C GLY A 124 -5.53 -24.50 18.25
N ILE A 125 -5.66 -23.87 19.42
CA ILE A 125 -6.94 -23.79 20.14
C ILE A 125 -7.80 -22.72 19.49
N VAL A 126 -8.97 -23.10 18.94
CA VAL A 126 -9.92 -22.15 18.36
C VAL A 126 -10.84 -21.59 19.44
N GLU A 127 -11.01 -20.29 19.45
CA GLU A 127 -11.93 -19.57 20.32
C GLU A 127 -13.03 -18.91 19.48
N TYR A 128 -14.27 -18.97 19.97
CA TYR A 128 -15.45 -18.42 19.30
C TYR A 128 -16.11 -17.33 20.16
N ALA A 129 -16.60 -16.29 19.51
CA ALA A 129 -17.38 -15.26 20.18
C ALA A 129 -18.71 -15.84 20.74
N GLY A 130 -19.10 -15.38 21.91
CA GLY A 130 -20.38 -15.70 22.53
C GLY A 130 -20.57 -17.17 22.93
N ARG A 131 -20.43 -18.10 22.00
CA ARG A 131 -20.60 -19.55 22.26
C ARG A 131 -19.81 -20.40 21.26
N VAL A 132 -19.45 -21.59 21.67
CA VAL A 132 -18.88 -22.58 20.74
C VAL A 132 -20.01 -23.08 19.82
N PRO A 133 -19.90 -22.92 18.51
CA PRO A 133 -20.94 -23.35 17.57
C PRO A 133 -20.99 -24.88 17.45
N ALA A 134 -22.14 -25.41 17.02
CA ALA A 134 -22.25 -26.83 16.66
C ALA A 134 -21.32 -27.15 15.50
N GLY A 135 -20.63 -28.29 15.58
CA GLY A 135 -19.63 -28.69 14.57
C GLY A 135 -18.26 -28.01 14.72
N ALA A 136 -18.02 -27.28 15.81
CA ALA A 136 -16.70 -26.78 16.14
C ALA A 136 -15.70 -27.92 16.39
N ILE A 137 -14.41 -27.64 16.21
CA ILE A 137 -13.36 -28.62 16.52
C ILE A 137 -13.31 -28.93 18.02
N ALA A 138 -12.84 -30.15 18.35
CA ALA A 138 -12.68 -30.58 19.73
C ALA A 138 -11.71 -29.65 20.49
N GLY A 139 -12.05 -29.32 21.75
CA GLY A 139 -11.23 -28.44 22.57
C GLY A 139 -11.43 -26.95 22.34
N ALA A 140 -12.34 -26.56 21.46
CA ALA A 140 -12.68 -25.15 21.22
C ALA A 140 -13.21 -24.49 22.51
N LYS A 141 -12.94 -23.18 22.64
CA LYS A 141 -13.30 -22.36 23.78
C LYS A 141 -14.17 -21.16 23.37
N VAL A 142 -14.70 -20.48 24.38
CA VAL A 142 -15.37 -19.18 24.17
C VAL A 142 -14.36 -18.06 24.41
N CYS A 143 -14.35 -17.08 23.55
CA CYS A 143 -13.50 -15.89 23.69
C CYS A 143 -13.81 -15.12 24.99
N PRO A 144 -12.82 -14.51 25.63
CA PRO A 144 -13.05 -13.64 26.81
C PRO A 144 -13.93 -12.42 26.49
N THR A 145 -13.87 -11.95 25.24
CA THR A 145 -14.66 -10.81 24.72
C THR A 145 -15.40 -11.22 23.45
N ARG A 146 -16.45 -10.49 23.08
CA ARG A 146 -17.18 -10.74 21.83
C ARG A 146 -16.34 -10.48 20.57
N ALA A 147 -15.29 -9.68 20.70
CA ALA A 147 -14.37 -9.39 19.61
C ALA A 147 -13.27 -10.44 19.44
N CYS A 148 -13.06 -11.30 20.46
CA CYS A 148 -11.95 -12.25 20.56
C CYS A 148 -10.56 -11.60 20.65
N TYR A 149 -10.50 -10.32 20.97
CA TYR A 149 -9.30 -9.56 21.34
C TYR A 149 -9.67 -8.42 22.30
N ASN A 150 -8.67 -7.85 22.97
CA ASN A 150 -8.87 -6.84 24.00
C ASN A 150 -8.95 -5.43 23.40
N GLY A 151 -9.62 -4.51 24.12
CA GLY A 151 -9.59 -3.10 23.82
C GLY A 151 -8.31 -2.44 24.35
N ASN A 152 -7.84 -1.42 23.66
CA ASN A 152 -6.74 -0.59 24.12
C ASN A 152 -7.25 0.76 24.62
N TYR A 153 -6.82 1.18 25.82
CA TYR A 153 -7.29 2.38 26.50
C TYR A 153 -6.23 3.47 26.59
N ASP A 154 -5.03 3.26 26.05
CA ASP A 154 -3.86 4.13 26.24
C ASP A 154 -3.70 5.16 25.11
N GLN A 155 -4.77 5.46 24.38
CA GLN A 155 -4.73 6.30 23.18
C GLN A 155 -4.79 7.80 23.54
N PHE A 156 -3.74 8.30 24.18
CA PHE A 156 -3.55 9.73 24.45
C PHE A 156 -2.67 10.38 23.39
N MET A 157 -3.18 11.40 22.73
CA MET A 157 -2.54 12.07 21.61
C MET A 157 -2.26 13.53 21.97
N PRO A 158 -1.10 13.83 22.57
CA PRO A 158 -0.70 15.20 22.84
C PRO A 158 -0.42 15.96 21.54
N ARG A 159 -0.67 17.27 21.59
CA ARG A 159 -0.36 18.21 20.52
C ARG A 159 0.29 19.45 21.10
N VAL A 160 1.47 19.77 20.61
CA VAL A 160 2.21 20.95 21.01
C VAL A 160 2.67 21.67 19.75
N GLY A 161 2.39 22.94 19.66
CA GLY A 161 2.81 23.75 18.52
C GLY A 161 3.20 25.16 18.96
N PHE A 162 3.96 25.82 18.11
CA PHE A 162 4.26 27.23 18.26
C PHE A 162 4.33 27.92 16.90
N ALA A 163 4.01 29.21 16.91
CA ALA A 163 4.26 30.12 15.80
C ALA A 163 4.93 31.38 16.36
N TYR A 164 6.16 31.65 15.90
CA TYR A 164 6.98 32.75 16.35
C TYR A 164 7.33 33.68 15.19
N GLN A 165 6.88 34.92 15.26
CA GLN A 165 7.29 35.97 14.34
C GLN A 165 8.64 36.56 14.83
N ALA A 166 9.73 35.95 14.32
CA ALA A 166 11.09 36.35 14.73
C ALA A 166 11.44 37.76 14.21
N MET A 167 10.97 38.09 13.01
CA MET A 167 11.08 39.40 12.37
C MET A 167 9.78 39.69 11.59
N ASP A 168 9.58 40.92 11.13
CA ASP A 168 8.37 41.29 10.37
C ASP A 168 8.18 40.43 9.11
N LYS A 169 9.29 39.97 8.53
CA LYS A 169 9.30 39.10 7.32
C LYS A 169 9.62 37.64 7.60
N LEU A 170 9.88 37.24 8.86
CA LEU A 170 10.30 35.89 9.21
C LEU A 170 9.38 35.29 10.27
N VAL A 171 8.73 34.19 9.92
CA VAL A 171 7.93 33.38 10.85
C VAL A 171 8.57 31.99 10.97
N ILE A 172 8.71 31.51 12.20
CA ILE A 172 9.16 30.16 12.53
C ILE A 172 7.98 29.44 13.17
N ARG A 173 7.65 28.26 12.65
CA ARG A 173 6.57 27.42 13.18
C ARG A 173 7.12 26.04 13.46
N GLY A 174 6.71 25.48 14.59
CA GLY A 174 7.05 24.11 14.93
C GLY A 174 5.87 23.43 15.58
N GLY A 175 5.83 22.12 15.48
CA GLY A 175 4.78 21.35 16.08
C GLY A 175 5.15 19.88 16.26
N TYR A 176 4.53 19.30 17.28
CA TYR A 176 4.52 17.87 17.55
C TYR A 176 3.08 17.44 17.80
N GLY A 177 2.71 16.27 17.28
CA GLY A 177 1.41 15.68 17.52
C GLY A 177 1.45 14.14 17.45
N GLY A 178 0.71 13.52 18.36
CA GLY A 178 0.39 12.09 18.28
C GLY A 178 -0.89 11.87 17.47
N THR A 179 -0.93 10.79 16.70
CA THR A 179 -2.14 10.28 16.03
C THR A 179 -2.20 8.78 16.23
N SER A 180 -3.33 8.29 16.68
CA SER A 180 -3.59 6.86 16.77
C SER A 180 -4.66 6.46 15.78
N PHE A 181 -4.54 5.27 15.22
CA PHE A 181 -5.59 4.65 14.45
C PHE A 181 -5.53 3.13 14.59
N PHE A 182 -6.67 2.53 14.74
CA PHE A 182 -6.79 1.10 14.55
C PHE A 182 -7.21 0.87 13.11
N GLU A 183 -6.44 0.08 12.37
CA GLU A 183 -6.84 -0.22 11.01
C GLU A 183 -8.24 -0.79 10.99
N GLY A 184 -9.09 -0.14 10.19
CA GLY A 184 -10.50 -0.42 10.20
C GLY A 184 -10.83 -1.79 9.60
N TYR A 185 -11.94 -1.80 9.05
CA TYR A 185 -12.70 -2.78 8.32
C TYR A 185 -12.00 -4.03 7.76
N SER A 186 -10.90 -3.89 7.04
CA SER A 186 -10.24 -5.04 6.38
C SER A 186 -9.54 -5.99 7.37
N PHE A 187 -9.16 -5.51 8.53
CA PHE A 187 -8.60 -6.34 9.59
C PHE A 187 -9.64 -7.27 10.19
N ASN A 188 -10.81 -6.73 10.52
CA ASN A 188 -11.82 -7.49 11.21
C ASN A 188 -12.53 -8.53 10.33
N GLN A 189 -12.55 -8.34 9.03
CA GLN A 189 -13.09 -9.33 8.12
C GLN A 189 -12.46 -10.71 8.29
N ARG A 190 -11.20 -10.76 8.65
CA ARG A 190 -10.45 -12.00 8.73
C ARG A 190 -10.92 -12.91 9.85
N LEU A 191 -11.21 -12.40 11.03
CA LEU A 191 -11.75 -13.20 12.12
C LEU A 191 -13.16 -13.77 11.82
N THR A 192 -13.96 -13.05 11.03
CA THR A 192 -15.27 -13.51 10.55
C THR A 192 -15.17 -14.43 9.33
N SER A 193 -13.98 -14.56 8.76
CA SER A 193 -13.70 -15.48 7.65
C SER A 193 -13.12 -16.82 8.11
N SER A 194 -12.90 -17.00 9.40
CA SER A 194 -12.43 -18.29 9.94
C SER A 194 -13.56 -19.33 10.00
N PRO A 195 -13.24 -20.64 9.88
CA PRO A 195 -14.22 -21.70 10.04
C PRO A 195 -14.89 -21.68 11.41
N PRO A 196 -16.18 -22.06 11.53
CA PRO A 196 -17.06 -22.53 10.47
C PRO A 196 -17.83 -21.42 9.74
N PHE A 197 -17.51 -20.14 9.99
CA PHE A 197 -18.30 -19.00 9.50
C PHE A 197 -18.05 -18.68 8.02
N SER A 198 -16.92 -19.09 7.47
CA SER A 198 -16.61 -19.03 6.05
C SER A 198 -15.81 -20.25 5.64
N LEU A 199 -16.18 -20.82 4.52
CA LEU A 199 -15.47 -21.94 3.91
C LEU A 199 -15.09 -21.54 2.49
N ALA A 200 -13.80 -21.59 2.17
CA ALA A 200 -13.35 -21.54 0.78
C ALA A 200 -13.26 -22.97 0.26
N ILE A 201 -14.04 -23.27 -0.74
CA ILE A 201 -14.05 -24.58 -1.39
C ILE A 201 -13.30 -24.41 -2.69
N ASN A 202 -12.13 -25.00 -2.78
CA ASN A 202 -11.35 -25.07 -4.01
C ASN A 202 -11.17 -26.56 -4.34
N SER A 203 -11.60 -26.99 -5.51
CA SER A 203 -11.27 -28.29 -6.05
C SER A 203 -10.47 -28.09 -7.33
N SER A 204 -9.27 -28.62 -7.37
CA SER A 204 -8.54 -28.81 -8.60
C SER A 204 -8.70 -30.25 -9.00
N ALA A 205 -9.26 -30.49 -10.17
CA ALA A 205 -9.12 -31.80 -10.77
C ALA A 205 -7.62 -32.02 -10.97
N THR A 206 -7.04 -32.96 -10.24
CA THR A 206 -5.80 -33.60 -10.66
C THR A 206 -6.15 -34.39 -11.90
N VAL A 207 -6.16 -33.69 -13.02
CA VAL A 207 -6.40 -34.36 -14.30
C VAL A 207 -5.17 -35.21 -14.55
N PRO A 208 -5.35 -36.49 -14.76
CA PRO A 208 -4.31 -37.30 -15.35
C PRO A 208 -3.89 -36.65 -16.66
N SER A 209 -2.58 -36.58 -16.90
CA SER A 209 -2.05 -36.13 -18.18
C SER A 209 -2.78 -36.83 -19.33
N PRO A 210 -3.03 -36.19 -20.49
CA PRO A 210 -3.69 -36.83 -21.62
C PRO A 210 -3.06 -38.20 -21.88
N GLY A 211 -3.88 -39.24 -21.81
CA GLY A 211 -3.45 -40.66 -21.95
C GLY A 211 -3.34 -41.45 -20.65
N SER A 212 -3.50 -40.86 -19.45
CA SER A 212 -3.41 -41.58 -18.16
C SER A 212 -4.75 -42.10 -17.60
N GLY A 213 -5.85 -42.04 -18.37
CA GLY A 213 -7.10 -42.71 -18.05
C GLY A 213 -8.06 -42.05 -17.07
N GLY A 214 -7.83 -40.78 -16.70
CA GLY A 214 -8.76 -40.01 -15.87
C GLY A 214 -9.85 -39.34 -16.69
N SER A 215 -11.07 -39.27 -16.14
CA SER A 215 -12.16 -38.52 -16.75
C SER A 215 -12.07 -37.02 -16.43
N PRO A 216 -12.26 -36.13 -17.41
CA PRO A 216 -12.36 -34.71 -17.16
C PRO A 216 -13.61 -34.39 -16.33
N PHE A 217 -13.60 -33.32 -15.58
CA PHE A 217 -14.81 -32.76 -15.04
C PHE A 217 -15.58 -32.06 -16.15
N THR A 218 -16.89 -32.27 -16.19
CA THR A 218 -17.76 -31.41 -16.99
C THR A 218 -18.30 -30.27 -16.14
N VAL A 219 -18.80 -29.22 -16.78
CA VAL A 219 -19.45 -28.10 -16.07
C VAL A 219 -20.60 -28.60 -15.20
N ALA A 220 -21.30 -29.68 -15.62
CA ALA A 220 -22.45 -30.23 -14.93
C ALA A 220 -22.07 -30.96 -13.62
N ASP A 221 -20.91 -31.58 -13.55
CA ASP A 221 -20.51 -32.43 -12.42
C ASP A 221 -19.34 -31.84 -11.60
N ALA A 222 -18.83 -30.66 -12.00
CA ALA A 222 -17.69 -30.05 -11.37
C ALA A 222 -17.87 -29.78 -9.87
N PHE A 223 -19.07 -29.45 -9.41
CA PHE A 223 -19.39 -29.23 -8.00
C PHE A 223 -19.87 -30.48 -7.26
N SER A 224 -20.17 -31.59 -7.94
CA SER A 224 -20.59 -32.86 -7.34
C SER A 224 -19.41 -33.76 -6.95
N GLN A 225 -18.20 -33.43 -7.37
CA GLN A 225 -17.00 -34.14 -6.96
C GLN A 225 -16.70 -33.83 -5.46
N PRO A 226 -15.98 -34.73 -4.76
CA PRO A 226 -15.50 -34.40 -3.40
C PRO A 226 -14.64 -33.14 -3.47
N LEU A 227 -15.28 -32.01 -3.23
CA LEU A 227 -14.61 -30.73 -3.18
C LEU A 227 -13.66 -30.82 -1.97
N GLY A 228 -12.36 -30.82 -2.21
CA GLY A 228 -11.40 -30.70 -1.14
C GLY A 228 -11.70 -29.38 -0.41
N ILE A 229 -12.10 -29.46 0.85
CA ILE A 229 -12.08 -28.29 1.72
C ILE A 229 -10.60 -27.94 1.80
N ASN A 230 -10.17 -27.03 0.92
CA ASN A 230 -8.84 -26.48 1.02
C ASN A 230 -8.83 -25.77 2.36
N ASN A 231 -7.91 -26.16 3.21
CA ASN A 231 -7.80 -25.71 4.59
C ASN A 231 -8.13 -24.23 4.66
N SER A 232 -9.32 -23.96 5.19
CA SER A 232 -9.83 -22.61 5.33
C SER A 232 -8.78 -21.82 6.04
N LEU A 233 -8.40 -20.69 5.49
CA LEU A 233 -7.34 -19.85 6.05
C LEU A 233 -7.81 -19.34 7.41
N TYR A 234 -7.33 -19.91 8.48
CA TYR A 234 -7.58 -19.38 9.80
C TYR A 234 -6.84 -18.04 9.96
N SER A 235 -7.58 -17.06 10.45
CA SER A 235 -7.01 -15.77 10.84
C SER A 235 -6.80 -15.74 12.34
N VAL A 236 -5.66 -15.22 12.74
CA VAL A 236 -5.25 -15.08 14.14
C VAL A 236 -4.98 -13.62 14.43
N TRP A 237 -5.53 -13.15 15.54
CA TRP A 237 -5.18 -11.87 16.14
C TRP A 237 -4.69 -12.11 17.55
N PRO A 238 -3.50 -11.61 17.93
CA PRO A 238 -3.10 -11.57 19.33
C PRO A 238 -4.17 -10.87 20.17
N GLN A 239 -4.40 -11.38 21.37
CA GLN A 239 -5.42 -10.78 22.25
C GLN A 239 -5.08 -9.35 22.68
N ASP A 240 -3.82 -8.98 22.64
CA ASP A 240 -3.25 -7.68 23.02
C ASP A 240 -2.85 -6.81 21.81
N VAL A 241 -3.42 -7.08 20.64
CA VAL A 241 -3.20 -6.26 19.44
C VAL A 241 -3.47 -4.78 19.71
N GLN A 242 -2.55 -3.92 19.30
CA GLN A 242 -2.59 -2.50 19.61
C GLN A 242 -2.88 -1.65 18.37
N PRO A 243 -3.56 -0.51 18.53
CA PRO A 243 -3.67 0.49 17.48
C PRO A 243 -2.31 1.05 17.09
N ALA A 244 -2.13 1.36 15.81
CA ALA A 244 -0.96 2.08 15.35
C ALA A 244 -0.90 3.46 16.00
N TYR A 245 0.30 3.89 16.39
CA TYR A 245 0.55 5.20 16.95
C TYR A 245 1.65 5.91 16.16
N ILE A 246 1.35 7.10 15.64
CA ILE A 246 2.27 7.89 14.82
C ILE A 246 2.57 9.20 15.52
N HIS A 247 3.84 9.42 15.81
CA HIS A 247 4.41 10.69 16.23
C HIS A 247 4.74 11.51 14.99
N GLN A 248 4.26 12.73 14.93
CA GLN A 248 4.54 13.67 13.84
C GLN A 248 5.19 14.91 14.40
N PHE A 249 6.22 15.40 13.73
CA PHE A 249 6.92 16.63 14.14
C PHE A 249 7.30 17.44 12.92
N THR A 250 7.18 18.74 13.06
CA THR A 250 7.46 19.70 12.00
C THR A 250 8.22 20.89 12.54
N LEU A 251 9.13 21.42 11.72
CA LEU A 251 9.77 22.71 11.96
C LEU A 251 9.88 23.42 10.61
N MET A 252 9.25 24.59 10.50
CA MET A 252 9.21 25.36 9.26
C MET A 252 9.60 26.80 9.50
N THR A 253 10.34 27.37 8.57
CA THR A 253 10.61 28.80 8.48
C THR A 253 9.98 29.35 7.22
N GLU A 254 9.30 30.48 7.33
CA GLU A 254 8.71 31.21 6.20
C GLU A 254 9.27 32.62 6.17
N TYR A 255 9.89 32.98 5.05
CA TYR A 255 10.47 34.29 4.85
C TYR A 255 9.85 35.01 3.65
N ALA A 256 9.33 36.21 3.89
CA ALA A 256 8.81 37.09 2.84
C ALA A 256 9.98 37.79 2.14
N LEU A 257 10.39 37.27 0.97
CA LEU A 257 11.43 37.88 0.12
C LEU A 257 11.00 39.26 -0.38
N THR A 258 9.76 39.32 -0.88
CA THR A 258 9.05 40.55 -1.23
C THR A 258 7.63 40.51 -0.65
N ASN A 259 6.80 41.49 -0.97
CA ASN A 259 5.37 41.45 -0.55
C ASN A 259 4.58 40.34 -1.25
N GLU A 260 5.05 39.91 -2.41
CA GLU A 260 4.40 38.93 -3.28
C GLU A 260 5.11 37.58 -3.30
N LEU A 261 6.39 37.51 -2.92
CA LEU A 261 7.22 36.32 -3.00
C LEU A 261 7.59 35.84 -1.59
N SER A 262 7.25 34.62 -1.24
CA SER A 262 7.64 33.96 -0.01
C SER A 262 8.40 32.65 -0.27
N LEU A 263 9.38 32.40 0.58
CA LEU A 263 10.16 31.17 0.64
C LEU A 263 9.90 30.48 1.97
N SER A 264 9.46 29.24 1.92
CA SER A 264 9.35 28.37 3.09
C SER A 264 10.37 27.24 3.02
N VAL A 265 11.06 26.99 4.12
CA VAL A 265 11.97 25.83 4.26
C VAL A 265 11.59 25.11 5.54
N GLY A 266 11.41 23.81 5.45
CA GLY A 266 10.94 23.06 6.60
C GLY A 266 11.42 21.62 6.63
N TYR A 267 11.32 21.05 7.82
CA TYR A 267 11.52 19.64 8.10
C TYR A 267 10.20 19.03 8.58
N HIS A 268 9.88 17.85 8.06
CA HIS A 268 8.77 17.01 8.52
C HIS A 268 9.29 15.62 8.85
N GLY A 269 8.96 15.14 10.03
CA GLY A 269 9.30 13.81 10.47
C GLY A 269 8.09 13.06 11.01
N GLN A 270 8.10 11.74 10.83
CA GLN A 270 7.13 10.83 11.44
C GLN A 270 7.84 9.58 11.95
N VAL A 271 7.39 9.10 13.10
CA VAL A 271 7.79 7.81 13.66
C VAL A 271 6.52 7.05 14.04
N GLY A 272 6.33 5.89 13.46
CA GLY A 272 5.18 5.04 13.73
C GLY A 272 5.56 3.75 14.44
N HIS A 273 4.71 3.36 15.38
CA HIS A 273 4.81 2.12 16.13
C HIS A 273 3.48 1.37 16.07
N HIS A 274 3.50 0.09 16.35
CA HIS A 274 2.32 -0.77 16.33
C HIS A 274 1.56 -0.75 14.99
N LEU A 275 2.30 -0.55 13.88
CA LEU A 275 1.69 -0.69 12.57
C LEU A 275 1.36 -2.16 12.32
N ALA A 276 0.31 -2.36 11.56
CA ALA A 276 -0.11 -3.68 11.21
C ALA A 276 0.90 -4.39 10.31
N ASP A 277 1.06 -5.66 10.58
CA ASP A 277 1.82 -6.59 9.76
C ASP A 277 1.12 -7.95 9.69
N TYR A 278 1.64 -8.79 8.82
CA TYR A 278 1.12 -10.12 8.59
C TYR A 278 2.26 -11.12 8.49
N ARG A 279 2.05 -12.31 9.08
CA ARG A 279 2.94 -13.44 8.87
C ARG A 279 2.17 -14.76 8.83
N ASN A 280 2.77 -15.78 8.24
CA ASN A 280 2.28 -17.13 8.41
C ASN A 280 2.68 -17.63 9.82
N GLY A 281 1.69 -17.83 10.68
CA GLY A 281 1.90 -18.35 12.03
C GLY A 281 2.41 -19.80 12.06
N ASN A 282 2.24 -20.52 10.96
CA ASN A 282 2.66 -21.90 10.82
C ASN A 282 4.01 -22.04 10.07
N GLN A 283 4.80 -20.98 10.06
CA GLN A 283 6.12 -20.99 9.47
C GLN A 283 7.09 -21.87 10.27
N LEU A 284 7.87 -22.66 9.55
CA LEU A 284 8.96 -23.47 10.08
C LEU A 284 10.25 -22.67 10.21
N THR A 285 11.08 -23.03 11.15
CA THR A 285 12.50 -22.63 11.11
C THR A 285 13.24 -23.36 9.98
N PRO A 286 14.35 -22.82 9.47
CA PRO A 286 15.18 -23.52 8.50
C PRO A 286 15.62 -24.92 8.93
N ALA A 287 15.91 -25.13 10.22
CA ALA A 287 16.28 -26.44 10.77
C ALA A 287 15.11 -27.43 10.69
N GLN A 288 13.92 -27.05 11.17
CA GLN A 288 12.72 -27.87 11.04
C GLN A 288 12.40 -28.21 9.57
N ALA A 289 12.52 -27.23 8.66
CA ALA A 289 12.28 -27.46 7.25
C ALA A 289 13.26 -28.49 6.65
N LEU A 290 14.52 -28.46 7.07
CA LEU A 290 15.54 -29.44 6.68
C LEU A 290 15.20 -30.83 7.23
N ASP A 291 14.87 -30.94 8.52
CA ASP A 291 14.57 -32.22 9.19
C ASP A 291 13.32 -32.87 8.57
N ILE A 292 12.26 -32.11 8.36
CA ILE A 292 11.04 -32.57 7.72
C ILE A 292 11.30 -33.02 6.28
N SER A 293 12.15 -32.32 5.52
CA SER A 293 12.45 -32.71 4.14
C SER A 293 13.10 -34.10 4.06
N SER A 294 13.85 -34.49 5.06
CA SER A 294 14.49 -35.80 5.14
C SER A 294 13.53 -36.97 5.32
N ILE A 295 12.33 -36.71 5.86
CA ILE A 295 11.30 -37.70 6.17
C ILE A 295 10.06 -37.65 5.25
N GLY A 296 10.10 -36.85 4.19
CA GLY A 296 9.01 -36.79 3.20
C GLY A 296 8.34 -35.41 3.07
N GLY A 297 8.86 -34.39 3.75
CA GLY A 297 8.34 -33.02 3.68
C GLY A 297 6.96 -32.87 4.32
N CYS A 298 6.16 -31.94 3.79
CA CYS A 298 4.82 -31.64 4.31
C CYS A 298 3.82 -32.81 4.29
N GLY A 299 4.11 -33.85 3.54
CA GLY A 299 3.30 -35.07 3.46
C GLY A 299 3.75 -36.18 4.41
N ALA A 300 4.76 -35.95 5.24
CA ALA A 300 5.28 -36.94 6.16
C ALA A 300 4.22 -37.38 7.19
N VAL A 301 4.14 -38.68 7.44
CA VAL A 301 3.11 -39.28 8.28
C VAL A 301 3.47 -39.19 9.77
N ASN A 302 4.74 -39.15 10.11
CA ASN A 302 5.24 -39.18 11.49
C ASN A 302 6.25 -38.05 11.73
N ILE A 303 5.76 -36.81 11.77
CA ILE A 303 6.59 -35.66 12.07
C ILE A 303 6.84 -35.61 13.58
N PRO A 304 8.12 -35.62 14.03
CA PRO A 304 8.44 -35.48 15.43
C PRO A 304 7.85 -34.21 16.03
N ALA A 305 7.45 -34.24 17.29
CA ALA A 305 6.84 -33.08 17.95
C ALA A 305 7.77 -31.85 18.00
N SER A 306 9.10 -32.07 17.98
CA SER A 306 10.10 -30.99 17.90
C SER A 306 10.08 -30.25 16.58
N ASP A 307 9.64 -30.93 15.50
CA ASP A 307 9.71 -30.41 14.13
C ASP A 307 8.33 -29.95 13.63
N GLN A 308 7.28 -30.18 14.44
CA GLN A 308 5.93 -29.70 14.11
C GLN A 308 5.84 -28.17 14.12
N SER A 309 5.10 -27.64 13.17
CA SER A 309 4.79 -26.22 13.11
C SER A 309 3.87 -25.80 14.29
N PRO A 310 3.86 -24.50 14.66
CA PRO A 310 3.13 -24.04 15.86
C PRO A 310 1.62 -24.34 15.86
N TYR A 311 1.03 -24.49 14.68
CA TYR A 311 -0.41 -24.75 14.52
C TYR A 311 -0.70 -26.10 13.84
N PHE A 312 0.29 -26.99 13.87
CA PHE A 312 0.19 -28.34 13.29
C PHE A 312 -1.10 -29.08 13.66
N PRO A 313 -1.55 -29.08 14.94
CA PRO A 313 -2.76 -29.81 15.33
C PRO A 313 -4.04 -29.31 14.64
N LEU A 314 -4.03 -28.06 14.13
CA LEU A 314 -5.19 -27.45 13.49
C LEU A 314 -5.16 -27.56 11.97
N VAL A 315 -4.01 -27.34 11.36
CA VAL A 315 -3.90 -27.16 9.89
C VAL A 315 -2.89 -28.10 9.24
N GLY A 316 -2.22 -28.94 10.01
CA GLY A 316 -1.12 -29.79 9.51
C GLY A 316 0.16 -28.98 9.26
N GLU A 317 1.22 -29.68 8.83
CA GLU A 317 2.57 -29.12 8.78
C GLU A 317 2.71 -27.94 7.82
N CYS A 318 2.12 -28.03 6.65
CA CYS A 318 2.22 -26.98 5.65
C CYS A 318 0.91 -26.18 5.49
N GLY A 319 0.00 -26.31 6.44
CA GLY A 319 -1.19 -25.47 6.49
C GLY A 319 -0.84 -24.03 6.79
N GLN A 320 -1.62 -23.11 6.27
CA GLN A 320 -1.38 -21.68 6.46
C GLN A 320 -2.29 -21.12 7.56
N ILE A 321 -1.71 -20.29 8.41
CA ILE A 321 -2.42 -19.47 9.36
C ILE A 321 -1.96 -18.03 9.22
N LEU A 322 -2.89 -17.13 8.94
CA LEU A 322 -2.59 -15.72 8.82
C LEU A 322 -2.66 -15.06 10.19
N ILE A 323 -1.51 -14.71 10.75
CA ILE A 323 -1.45 -13.87 11.95
C ILE A 323 -1.41 -12.40 11.52
N THR A 324 -2.30 -11.60 12.08
CA THR A 324 -2.30 -10.14 11.97
C THR A 324 -1.78 -9.57 13.28
N GLU A 325 -0.67 -8.88 13.24
CA GLU A 325 0.01 -8.32 14.41
C GLU A 325 0.12 -6.81 14.32
N SER A 326 0.56 -6.18 15.40
CA SER A 326 0.83 -4.75 15.50
C SER A 326 2.28 -4.49 15.93
N GLN A 327 3.24 -5.15 15.28
CA GLN A 327 4.66 -5.07 15.64
C GLN A 327 5.47 -4.17 14.70
N ALA A 328 4.94 -3.88 13.53
CA ALA A 328 5.67 -3.13 12.52
C ALA A 328 5.85 -1.65 12.92
N ARG A 329 6.86 -1.05 12.33
CA ARG A 329 7.29 0.33 12.60
C ARG A 329 7.58 1.07 11.30
N MET A 330 7.54 2.40 11.38
CA MET A 330 7.93 3.27 10.28
C MET A 330 8.70 4.47 10.76
N THR A 331 9.57 4.99 9.88
CA THR A 331 10.16 6.32 10.02
C THR A 331 10.07 7.05 8.68
N TYR A 332 9.70 8.32 8.76
CA TYR A 332 9.71 9.23 7.61
C TYR A 332 10.43 10.51 7.99
N ASN A 333 11.33 10.96 7.14
CA ASN A 333 12.04 12.21 7.30
C ASN A 333 12.06 12.95 5.98
N SER A 334 11.73 14.24 5.97
CA SER A 334 11.79 15.06 4.77
C SER A 334 12.22 16.48 5.04
N GLY A 335 13.03 17.02 4.14
CA GLY A 335 13.26 18.44 3.95
C GLY A 335 12.38 18.95 2.82
N GLN A 336 11.71 20.08 3.05
CA GLN A 336 10.79 20.67 2.08
C GLN A 336 11.15 22.13 1.83
N VAL A 337 11.06 22.53 0.57
CA VAL A 337 11.24 23.93 0.14
C VAL A 337 10.03 24.32 -0.69
N THR A 338 9.37 25.39 -0.31
CA THR A 338 8.23 25.96 -1.06
C THR A 338 8.56 27.40 -1.43
N LEU A 339 8.48 27.69 -2.73
CA LEU A 339 8.53 29.05 -3.25
C LEU A 339 7.17 29.42 -3.79
N ARG A 340 6.57 30.48 -3.24
CA ARG A 340 5.23 30.93 -3.63
C ARG A 340 5.27 32.38 -4.05
N GLN A 341 4.88 32.63 -5.31
CA GLN A 341 4.66 33.95 -5.87
C GLN A 341 3.15 34.22 -5.95
N ARG A 342 2.70 35.28 -5.30
CA ARG A 342 1.35 35.84 -5.55
C ARG A 342 1.40 36.62 -6.87
N THR A 343 0.23 36.91 -7.44
CA THR A 343 0.15 37.62 -8.71
C THR A 343 0.99 38.87 -8.75
N HIS A 344 2.05 38.85 -9.55
CA HIS A 344 2.95 39.96 -9.80
C HIS A 344 3.32 39.98 -11.28
N HIS A 345 3.06 41.10 -11.97
CA HIS A 345 3.20 41.23 -13.42
C HIS A 345 2.51 40.10 -14.21
N GLY A 346 1.33 39.65 -13.74
CA GLY A 346 0.56 38.58 -14.36
C GLY A 346 1.03 37.16 -14.07
N LEU A 347 2.11 36.97 -13.30
CA LEU A 347 2.63 35.66 -12.93
C LEU A 347 2.26 35.31 -11.49
N GLU A 348 1.66 34.14 -11.31
CA GLU A 348 1.41 33.51 -10.01
C GLU A 348 1.87 32.06 -10.07
N TYR A 349 2.62 31.59 -9.05
CA TYR A 349 3.05 30.20 -9.02
C TYR A 349 3.34 29.69 -7.60
N THR A 350 3.32 28.39 -7.46
CA THR A 350 3.83 27.66 -6.32
C THR A 350 4.76 26.54 -6.83
N LEU A 351 5.98 26.53 -6.31
CA LEU A 351 6.98 25.49 -6.55
C LEU A 351 7.26 24.79 -5.21
N ASN A 352 7.06 23.47 -5.17
CA ASN A 352 7.36 22.65 -4.01
C ASN A 352 8.43 21.63 -4.37
N TYR A 353 9.47 21.56 -3.56
CA TYR A 353 10.48 20.51 -3.65
C TYR A 353 10.56 19.78 -2.31
N THR A 354 10.55 18.46 -2.37
CA THR A 354 10.70 17.58 -1.21
C THR A 354 11.83 16.60 -1.45
N TYR A 355 12.73 16.52 -0.48
CA TYR A 355 13.70 15.45 -0.34
C TYR A 355 13.30 14.61 0.87
N ALA A 356 13.02 13.31 0.66
CA ALA A 356 12.47 12.47 1.70
C ALA A 356 13.12 11.09 1.77
N LYS A 357 12.96 10.45 2.93
CA LYS A 357 13.28 9.04 3.16
C LYS A 357 12.20 8.42 4.03
N SER A 358 11.60 7.36 3.54
CA SER A 358 10.61 6.55 4.24
C SER A 358 11.12 5.13 4.43
N LEU A 359 11.13 4.64 5.66
CA LEU A 359 11.53 3.29 6.02
C LEU A 359 10.40 2.61 6.79
N THR A 360 10.19 1.32 6.57
CA THR A 360 9.20 0.52 7.29
C THR A 360 9.50 -0.97 7.15
N ASP A 361 9.01 -1.77 8.07
CA ASP A 361 8.86 -3.21 7.98
C ASP A 361 7.38 -3.63 7.86
N SER A 362 6.44 -2.67 7.87
CA SER A 362 5.04 -2.97 7.62
C SER A 362 4.82 -3.39 6.18
N SER A 363 4.24 -4.57 5.99
CA SER A 363 3.80 -5.06 4.67
C SER A 363 2.62 -4.27 4.10
N GLY A 364 1.99 -3.43 4.94
CA GLY A 364 0.77 -2.71 4.59
C GLY A 364 -0.45 -3.62 4.53
N ASN A 365 -1.62 -3.00 4.56
CA ASN A 365 -2.86 -3.73 4.39
C ASN A 365 -3.18 -3.89 2.91
N TYR A 366 -3.37 -5.12 2.43
CA TYR A 366 -3.68 -5.46 1.04
C TYR A 366 -2.67 -5.01 -0.03
N SER A 367 -1.42 -4.79 0.32
CA SER A 367 -0.31 -4.52 -0.61
C SER A 367 -0.53 -3.44 -1.68
N ILE A 368 -1.59 -2.65 -1.62
CA ILE A 368 -1.90 -1.61 -2.62
C ILE A 368 -0.78 -0.57 -2.69
N ALA A 369 -0.11 -0.34 -1.59
CA ALA A 369 0.94 0.67 -1.48
C ALA A 369 2.35 0.11 -1.70
N ASN A 370 2.52 -1.19 -1.79
CA ASN A 370 3.85 -1.78 -1.81
C ASN A 370 4.02 -2.77 -2.96
N THR A 371 4.26 -2.21 -4.14
CA THR A 371 4.65 -2.99 -5.33
C THR A 371 5.99 -3.71 -5.17
N SER A 372 6.73 -3.42 -4.09
CA SER A 372 8.00 -4.05 -3.77
C SER A 372 7.87 -5.26 -2.85
N PHE A 373 6.73 -5.41 -2.16
CA PHE A 373 6.40 -6.60 -1.38
C PHE A 373 5.35 -7.40 -2.16
N ASN A 374 5.77 -8.39 -2.90
CA ASN A 374 4.87 -9.34 -3.56
C ASN A 374 4.24 -10.32 -2.55
N GLY A 375 3.99 -9.90 -1.33
CA GLY A 375 3.43 -10.75 -0.32
C GLY A 375 2.89 -9.97 0.87
N LEU A 376 1.93 -10.55 1.55
CA LEU A 376 1.30 -10.01 2.74
C LEU A 376 2.05 -10.39 4.04
N SER A 377 3.21 -11.04 3.95
CA SER A 377 3.92 -11.55 5.12
C SER A 377 5.43 -11.28 5.05
N PHE A 378 6.06 -11.26 6.21
CA PHE A 378 7.51 -11.25 6.32
C PHE A 378 8.14 -12.46 5.60
N GLN A 379 9.29 -12.26 5.01
CA GLN A 379 10.09 -13.37 4.47
C GLN A 379 10.42 -14.39 5.57
N ASN A 380 10.79 -13.89 6.73
CA ASN A 380 11.08 -14.67 7.91
C ASN A 380 10.32 -14.10 9.12
N GLY A 381 9.22 -14.75 9.51
CA GLY A 381 8.42 -14.35 10.65
C GLY A 381 9.14 -14.43 12.00
N PHE A 382 10.30 -15.10 12.07
CA PHE A 382 11.16 -15.15 13.26
C PHE A 382 12.15 -13.98 13.34
N ASP A 383 12.35 -13.25 12.23
CA ASP A 383 13.19 -12.05 12.17
C ASP A 383 12.54 -10.95 11.32
N PRO A 384 11.52 -10.28 11.83
CA PRO A 384 10.86 -9.17 11.13
C PRO A 384 11.80 -8.00 10.84
N ASN A 385 12.88 -7.82 11.64
CA ASN A 385 13.83 -6.73 11.43
C ASN A 385 14.59 -6.85 10.11
N ALA A 386 14.76 -8.06 9.58
CA ALA A 386 15.38 -8.28 8.27
C ALA A 386 14.57 -7.65 7.12
N ASP A 387 13.30 -7.38 7.34
CA ASP A 387 12.41 -6.75 6.36
C ASP A 387 12.36 -5.22 6.49
N TYR A 388 12.98 -4.63 7.53
CA TYR A 388 13.03 -3.18 7.69
C TYR A 388 13.90 -2.53 6.63
N GLY A 389 13.30 -1.71 5.79
CA GLY A 389 13.98 -1.07 4.66
C GLY A 389 13.16 0.07 4.05
N PRO A 390 13.62 0.64 2.92
CA PRO A 390 12.84 1.65 2.23
C PRO A 390 11.41 1.18 1.94
N SER A 391 10.43 2.01 2.32
CA SER A 391 9.02 1.77 1.99
C SER A 391 8.86 1.73 0.47
N GLY A 392 7.99 0.86 -0.05
CA GLY A 392 7.66 0.83 -1.47
C GLY A 392 7.13 2.17 -2.03
N MET A 393 6.74 3.08 -1.14
CA MET A 393 6.32 4.45 -1.47
C MET A 393 7.43 5.50 -1.25
N ASP A 394 8.66 5.10 -0.96
CA ASP A 394 9.78 6.02 -0.73
C ASP A 394 10.14 6.76 -2.01
N VAL A 395 9.73 8.01 -2.10
CA VAL A 395 10.11 8.93 -3.17
C VAL A 395 11.21 9.86 -2.65
N ARG A 396 12.43 9.68 -3.17
CA ARG A 396 13.60 10.42 -2.70
C ARG A 396 13.54 11.90 -3.02
N HIS A 397 13.15 12.23 -4.25
CA HIS A 397 13.04 13.60 -4.76
C HIS A 397 11.66 13.78 -5.38
N SER A 398 10.95 14.82 -5.00
CA SER A 398 9.68 15.21 -5.61
C SER A 398 9.68 16.72 -5.86
N LEU A 399 9.37 17.11 -7.09
CA LEU A 399 9.19 18.50 -7.51
C LEU A 399 7.79 18.66 -8.08
N ASN A 400 7.05 19.61 -7.52
CA ASN A 400 5.71 19.97 -8.00
C ASN A 400 5.67 21.46 -8.29
N PHE A 401 5.24 21.80 -9.46
CA PHE A 401 5.04 23.19 -9.90
C PHE A 401 3.61 23.39 -10.38
N VAL A 402 2.99 24.45 -9.93
CA VAL A 402 1.70 24.92 -10.47
C VAL A 402 1.82 26.42 -10.66
N GLY A 403 1.45 26.93 -11.82
CA GLY A 403 1.51 28.35 -12.09
C GLY A 403 0.51 28.79 -13.15
N VAL A 404 0.13 30.06 -13.06
CA VAL A 404 -0.71 30.76 -14.04
C VAL A 404 0.05 31.99 -14.48
N TYR A 405 0.07 32.24 -15.77
CA TYR A 405 0.69 33.41 -16.35
C TYR A 405 -0.24 34.10 -17.33
N GLU A 406 -0.50 35.37 -17.08
CA GLU A 406 -1.17 36.25 -18.05
C GLU A 406 -0.16 36.74 -19.07
N ILE A 407 -0.31 36.36 -20.31
CA ILE A 407 0.59 36.77 -21.38
C ILE A 407 0.51 38.29 -21.52
N PRO A 408 1.63 39.02 -21.36
CA PRO A 408 1.63 40.48 -21.29
C PRO A 408 1.50 41.15 -22.65
N PHE A 409 0.59 40.66 -23.49
CA PHE A 409 0.30 41.20 -24.83
C PHE A 409 -1.16 41.68 -24.89
N GLY A 410 -1.38 42.87 -25.54
CA GLY A 410 -2.70 43.45 -25.73
C GLY A 410 -2.81 44.88 -25.19
N ARG A 411 -3.99 45.44 -25.26
CA ARG A 411 -4.26 46.82 -24.80
C ARG A 411 -3.97 46.96 -23.30
N GLY A 412 -3.21 47.98 -22.94
CA GLY A 412 -2.81 48.24 -21.55
C GLY A 412 -1.80 47.26 -20.99
N LYS A 413 -1.25 46.35 -21.77
CA LYS A 413 -0.18 45.42 -21.41
C LYS A 413 1.19 45.92 -21.83
N SER A 414 2.27 45.28 -21.37
CA SER A 414 3.66 45.68 -21.65
C SER A 414 4.01 45.59 -23.16
N TYR A 415 3.39 44.65 -23.87
CA TYR A 415 3.57 44.47 -25.29
C TYR A 415 2.25 44.64 -26.03
N GLY A 416 2.27 45.35 -27.17
CA GLY A 416 1.04 45.59 -27.93
C GLY A 416 0.05 46.56 -27.27
N GLY A 417 0.49 47.46 -26.37
CA GLY A 417 -0.37 48.38 -25.65
C GLY A 417 -1.22 49.31 -26.51
N SER A 418 -0.75 49.60 -27.75
CA SER A 418 -1.44 50.38 -28.78
C SER A 418 -2.15 49.52 -29.85
N ALA A 419 -2.31 48.21 -29.61
CA ALA A 419 -2.98 47.30 -30.54
C ALA A 419 -4.40 47.76 -30.89
N ASN A 420 -4.74 47.67 -32.18
CA ASN A 420 -6.13 47.92 -32.59
C ASN A 420 -7.08 46.85 -32.04
N GLY A 421 -8.40 47.13 -32.13
CA GLY A 421 -9.41 46.25 -31.51
C GLY A 421 -9.35 44.79 -32.00
N PHE A 422 -9.03 44.58 -33.29
CA PHE A 422 -8.94 43.25 -33.86
C PHE A 422 -7.70 42.49 -33.35
N VAL A 423 -6.53 43.16 -33.36
CA VAL A 423 -5.28 42.55 -32.85
C VAL A 423 -5.39 42.22 -31.36
N ASP A 424 -5.99 43.09 -30.58
CA ASP A 424 -6.22 42.84 -29.17
C ASP A 424 -7.25 41.70 -28.95
N ALA A 425 -8.32 41.66 -29.72
CA ALA A 425 -9.29 40.58 -29.67
C ALA A 425 -8.70 39.21 -30.00
N VAL A 426 -7.74 39.13 -30.91
CA VAL A 426 -7.11 37.85 -31.30
C VAL A 426 -5.93 37.49 -30.39
N PHE A 427 -5.02 38.43 -30.14
CA PHE A 427 -3.72 38.15 -29.51
C PHE A 427 -3.60 38.64 -28.08
N GLY A 428 -4.47 39.58 -27.62
CA GLY A 428 -4.47 40.08 -26.25
C GLY A 428 -5.21 39.18 -25.28
N GLY A 429 -4.92 39.30 -23.98
CA GLY A 429 -5.68 38.71 -22.90
C GLY A 429 -5.58 37.18 -22.75
N TRP A 430 -4.63 36.53 -23.40
CA TRP A 430 -4.38 35.12 -23.23
C TRP A 430 -3.74 34.81 -21.85
N LYS A 431 -4.15 33.68 -21.27
CA LYS A 431 -3.57 33.13 -20.03
C LYS A 431 -3.09 31.70 -20.28
N THR A 432 -2.01 31.35 -19.62
CA THR A 432 -1.55 29.96 -19.59
C THR A 432 -1.49 29.46 -18.15
N ALA A 433 -1.94 28.23 -17.93
CA ALA A 433 -1.77 27.51 -16.67
C ALA A 433 -0.87 26.30 -16.93
N THR A 434 0.07 26.05 -16.02
CA THR A 434 1.01 24.93 -16.13
C THR A 434 1.04 24.15 -14.84
N SER A 435 1.00 22.83 -14.93
CA SER A 435 1.24 21.90 -13.82
C SER A 435 2.37 20.96 -14.21
N ALA A 436 3.37 20.82 -13.34
CA ALA A 436 4.45 19.88 -13.54
C ALA A 436 4.66 19.02 -12.30
N VAL A 437 4.77 17.71 -12.50
CA VAL A 437 5.04 16.72 -11.45
C VAL A 437 6.23 15.87 -11.87
N LEU A 438 7.30 15.94 -11.10
CA LEU A 438 8.51 15.16 -11.31
C LEU A 438 8.92 14.49 -10.02
N TYR A 439 9.14 13.17 -10.06
CA TYR A 439 9.67 12.49 -8.89
C TYR A 439 10.59 11.31 -9.25
N SER A 440 11.49 10.98 -8.32
CA SER A 440 12.40 9.86 -8.45
C SER A 440 11.66 8.52 -8.44
N GLY A 441 12.27 7.51 -9.04
CA GLY A 441 11.68 6.17 -9.10
C GLY A 441 11.41 5.57 -7.72
N PHE A 442 10.39 4.72 -7.66
CA PHE A 442 10.09 3.93 -6.49
C PHE A 442 11.18 2.90 -6.20
N PRO A 443 11.35 2.50 -4.94
CA PRO A 443 12.24 1.41 -4.58
C PRO A 443 11.78 0.09 -5.18
N VAL A 444 12.73 -0.78 -5.49
CA VAL A 444 12.51 -2.12 -6.03
C VAL A 444 13.33 -3.13 -5.23
N THR A 445 12.67 -4.18 -4.78
CA THR A 445 13.30 -5.34 -4.14
C THR A 445 13.66 -6.36 -5.20
N ILE A 446 14.86 -6.93 -5.14
CA ILE A 446 15.26 -8.03 -6.03
C ILE A 446 14.89 -9.35 -5.37
N PHE A 447 14.08 -10.13 -6.08
CA PHE A 447 13.57 -11.41 -5.63
C PHE A 447 14.31 -12.57 -6.27
N GLY A 448 14.32 -13.69 -5.55
CA GLY A 448 14.83 -14.97 -5.99
C GLY A 448 13.83 -16.10 -5.72
N PRO A 449 14.17 -17.34 -6.09
CA PRO A 449 13.34 -18.49 -5.80
C PRO A 449 13.23 -18.72 -4.29
N ASN A 450 12.07 -19.17 -3.83
CA ASN A 450 11.90 -19.56 -2.44
C ASN A 450 12.53 -20.91 -2.17
N ASN A 451 13.77 -20.90 -1.76
CA ASN A 451 14.53 -22.09 -1.40
C ASN A 451 14.47 -22.39 0.10
N SER A 452 13.75 -21.60 0.90
CA SER A 452 13.70 -21.77 2.35
C SER A 452 12.96 -23.03 2.78
N ASN A 453 11.98 -23.47 2.02
CA ASN A 453 11.07 -24.58 2.34
C ASN A 453 10.41 -24.47 3.73
N THR A 454 10.35 -23.25 4.28
CA THR A 454 9.88 -23.00 5.64
C THR A 454 8.39 -22.75 5.74
N ASN A 455 7.62 -22.98 4.68
CA ASN A 455 6.20 -22.60 4.64
C ASN A 455 5.98 -21.12 5.01
N ASN A 456 6.80 -20.22 4.48
CA ASN A 456 6.71 -18.79 4.75
C ASN A 456 5.45 -18.12 4.13
N GLY A 457 4.50 -18.93 3.71
CA GLY A 457 3.16 -18.48 3.37
C GLY A 457 2.82 -18.46 1.90
N GLY A 458 3.73 -18.79 1.00
CA GLY A 458 3.45 -18.82 -0.46
C GLY A 458 2.95 -17.49 -1.05
N TRP A 459 2.83 -16.48 -0.23
CA TRP A 459 2.27 -15.16 -0.51
C TRP A 459 3.35 -14.15 -0.88
N GLY A 460 4.60 -14.55 -0.82
CA GLY A 460 5.73 -13.72 -1.13
C GLY A 460 6.82 -14.46 -1.87
N LEU A 461 7.45 -13.78 -2.79
CA LEU A 461 8.76 -14.16 -3.29
C LEU A 461 9.77 -13.95 -2.16
N THR A 462 10.73 -14.85 -2.02
CA THR A 462 11.86 -14.59 -1.13
C THR A 462 12.84 -13.63 -1.81
N ARG A 463 13.48 -12.81 -1.02
CA ARG A 463 14.52 -11.94 -1.56
C ARG A 463 15.68 -12.78 -2.12
N ALA A 464 16.37 -12.26 -3.11
CA ALA A 464 17.61 -12.86 -3.58
C ALA A 464 18.73 -12.76 -2.52
N ASN A 465 19.78 -13.57 -2.61
CA ASN A 465 21.02 -13.27 -1.91
C ASN A 465 21.70 -12.06 -2.55
N GLN A 466 22.20 -11.17 -1.72
CA GLN A 466 23.02 -10.05 -2.16
C GLN A 466 24.47 -10.27 -1.70
N TYR A 467 25.38 -10.42 -2.66
CA TYR A 467 26.81 -10.65 -2.40
C TYR A 467 27.60 -9.33 -2.37
N ARG A 468 27.19 -8.37 -3.22
CA ARG A 468 27.82 -7.05 -3.36
C ARG A 468 26.85 -6.02 -3.94
N PRO A 469 27.17 -4.71 -3.91
CA PRO A 469 26.40 -3.69 -4.61
C PRO A 469 26.33 -3.99 -6.11
N MET A 470 25.15 -3.84 -6.71
CA MET A 470 24.96 -3.90 -8.16
C MET A 470 25.43 -2.60 -8.80
N ILE A 471 26.26 -2.68 -9.82
CA ILE A 471 26.72 -1.55 -10.61
C ILE A 471 25.81 -1.41 -11.83
N ILE A 472 25.14 -0.27 -11.92
CA ILE A 472 24.19 -0.01 -13.01
C ILE A 472 24.88 0.87 -14.06
N LYS A 473 25.07 0.33 -15.28
CA LYS A 473 25.63 1.04 -16.42
C LYS A 473 24.84 0.76 -17.69
N ASN A 474 24.73 1.76 -18.57
CA ASN A 474 24.06 1.64 -19.87
C ASN A 474 22.62 1.12 -19.76
N GLN A 475 21.82 1.72 -18.86
CA GLN A 475 20.41 1.36 -18.67
C GLN A 475 19.62 1.50 -19.97
N SER A 476 18.75 0.52 -20.23
CA SER A 476 17.77 0.55 -21.33
C SER A 476 16.40 0.05 -20.86
N LEU A 477 15.41 0.10 -21.73
CA LEU A 477 14.07 -0.45 -21.41
C LEU A 477 14.06 -1.98 -21.41
N THR A 478 14.93 -2.59 -22.17
CA THR A 478 15.09 -4.05 -22.26
C THR A 478 16.02 -4.59 -21.18
N ASP A 479 16.79 -3.71 -20.52
CA ASP A 479 17.71 -4.06 -19.45
C ASP A 479 17.93 -2.83 -18.56
N TRP A 480 17.05 -2.65 -17.58
CA TRP A 480 17.11 -1.52 -16.65
C TRP A 480 18.27 -1.62 -15.67
N TRP A 481 18.68 -2.82 -15.35
CA TRP A 481 19.83 -3.04 -14.47
C TRP A 481 21.16 -2.83 -15.19
N GLY A 482 21.15 -2.83 -16.51
CA GLY A 482 22.25 -2.46 -17.36
C GLY A 482 23.23 -3.58 -17.65
N THR A 483 24.26 -3.24 -18.44
CA THR A 483 25.20 -4.21 -19.03
C THR A 483 26.42 -4.52 -18.18
N ASP A 484 26.50 -3.98 -16.95
CA ASP A 484 27.60 -4.34 -16.05
C ASP A 484 27.50 -5.82 -15.64
N PRO A 485 28.60 -6.58 -15.63
CA PRO A 485 28.57 -7.99 -15.24
C PRO A 485 27.97 -8.24 -13.84
N SER A 486 28.03 -7.27 -12.92
CA SER A 486 27.40 -7.39 -11.60
C SER A 486 25.86 -7.37 -11.66
N ALA A 487 25.29 -6.83 -12.72
CA ALA A 487 23.83 -6.78 -12.92
C ALA A 487 23.26 -8.11 -13.42
N GLN A 488 24.12 -9.01 -13.91
CA GLN A 488 23.71 -10.36 -14.32
C GLN A 488 23.65 -11.27 -13.09
N PRO A 489 22.48 -11.89 -12.78
CA PRO A 489 22.35 -12.72 -11.59
C PRO A 489 23.11 -14.04 -11.71
N CYS A 490 23.60 -14.54 -10.59
CA CYS A 490 24.15 -15.89 -10.48
C CYS A 490 23.01 -16.91 -10.36
N LEU A 491 22.67 -17.55 -11.48
CA LEU A 491 21.55 -18.52 -11.56
C LEU A 491 21.99 -19.98 -11.40
N ALA A 492 23.26 -20.27 -11.03
CA ALA A 492 23.71 -21.63 -10.87
C ALA A 492 22.83 -22.41 -9.89
N SER A 493 22.28 -23.52 -10.32
CA SER A 493 21.41 -24.44 -9.57
C SER A 493 22.24 -25.44 -8.73
N PRO A 494 21.71 -25.87 -7.58
CA PRO A 494 20.86 -25.22 -6.62
C PRO A 494 21.67 -24.34 -5.64
N GLY A 495 21.14 -23.12 -5.37
CA GLY A 495 21.78 -22.16 -4.50
C GLY A 495 22.94 -21.44 -5.20
N GLY A 496 22.59 -20.44 -6.03
CA GLY A 496 23.53 -19.69 -6.86
C GLY A 496 24.81 -19.37 -6.15
N VAL A 497 25.88 -19.97 -6.60
CA VAL A 497 27.19 -19.75 -6.01
C VAL A 497 27.71 -18.40 -6.45
N ASP A 498 28.15 -17.59 -5.50
CA ASP A 498 28.82 -16.34 -5.79
C ASP A 498 30.01 -16.56 -6.73
N ASN A 499 29.94 -16.03 -7.93
CA ASN A 499 31.02 -16.14 -8.92
C ASN A 499 32.09 -15.04 -8.79
N GLY A 500 32.00 -14.22 -7.71
CA GLY A 500 32.91 -13.10 -7.47
C GLY A 500 32.52 -11.82 -8.23
N VAL A 501 31.50 -11.84 -9.12
CA VAL A 501 31.10 -10.73 -9.98
C VAL A 501 29.65 -10.34 -9.77
N CYS A 502 28.70 -11.27 -9.83
CA CYS A 502 27.26 -11.00 -9.72
C CYS A 502 26.90 -10.32 -8.38
N ALA A 503 25.98 -9.37 -8.42
CA ALA A 503 25.46 -8.72 -7.20
C ALA A 503 24.43 -9.60 -6.49
N TYR A 504 23.61 -10.33 -7.24
CA TYR A 504 22.50 -11.12 -6.73
C TYR A 504 22.57 -12.57 -7.21
N GLY A 505 22.06 -13.46 -6.38
CA GLY A 505 21.91 -14.88 -6.69
C GLY A 505 20.84 -15.55 -5.85
N SER A 506 20.58 -16.82 -6.11
CA SER A 506 19.61 -17.61 -5.36
C SER A 506 20.09 -17.89 -3.94
N ALA A 507 19.18 -17.90 -2.97
CA ALA A 507 19.48 -18.37 -1.63
C ALA A 507 19.79 -19.88 -1.65
N ALA A 508 20.62 -20.33 -0.72
CA ALA A 508 20.90 -21.76 -0.53
C ALA A 508 19.61 -22.50 -0.09
N PRO A 509 19.49 -23.80 -0.33
CA PRO A 509 18.41 -24.61 0.23
C PRO A 509 18.27 -24.40 1.74
N PHE A 510 17.04 -24.36 2.24
CA PHE A 510 16.70 -24.12 3.64
C PHE A 510 17.28 -22.82 4.21
N SER A 511 17.37 -21.77 3.39
CA SER A 511 17.84 -20.46 3.81
C SER A 511 17.00 -19.33 3.18
N PHE A 512 17.05 -18.16 3.81
CA PHE A 512 16.42 -16.95 3.30
C PHE A 512 17.45 -16.09 2.55
N GLY A 513 16.99 -15.37 1.54
CA GLY A 513 17.84 -14.42 0.83
C GLY A 513 18.24 -13.23 1.70
N THR A 514 19.47 -12.76 1.51
CA THR A 514 20.12 -11.74 2.35
C THR A 514 19.95 -10.30 1.83
N ALA A 515 19.40 -10.11 0.62
CA ALA A 515 19.14 -8.78 0.10
C ALA A 515 18.17 -8.02 1.02
N HIS A 516 18.46 -6.74 1.27
CA HIS A 516 17.53 -5.88 1.95
C HIS A 516 16.35 -5.51 1.04
N ASN A 517 15.21 -5.16 1.64
CA ASN A 517 14.09 -4.63 0.90
C ASN A 517 14.46 -3.35 0.15
N SER A 518 13.95 -3.23 -1.08
CA SER A 518 13.93 -1.96 -1.78
C SER A 518 15.30 -1.33 -2.03
N THR A 519 16.30 -2.16 -2.35
CA THR A 519 17.69 -1.72 -2.56
C THR A 519 17.92 -1.04 -3.89
N GLN A 520 17.08 -1.30 -4.88
CA GLN A 520 17.18 -0.75 -6.23
C GLN A 520 16.11 0.32 -6.49
N ARG A 521 16.19 1.00 -7.64
CA ARG A 521 15.24 2.05 -8.02
C ARG A 521 14.70 1.85 -9.44
N ALA A 522 13.38 1.98 -9.55
CA ALA A 522 12.69 2.05 -10.84
C ALA A 522 12.90 3.42 -11.52
N PRO A 523 12.46 3.57 -12.78
CA PRO A 523 12.42 4.87 -13.45
C PRO A 523 11.61 5.91 -12.68
N GLY A 524 12.04 7.17 -12.75
CA GLY A 524 11.29 8.30 -12.22
C GLY A 524 10.04 8.59 -13.05
N TYR A 525 9.21 9.49 -12.53
CA TYR A 525 8.00 9.97 -13.19
C TYR A 525 8.18 11.43 -13.56
N LYS A 526 7.73 11.79 -14.78
CA LYS A 526 7.76 13.17 -15.27
C LYS A 526 6.49 13.42 -16.07
N GLN A 527 5.75 14.44 -15.70
CA GLN A 527 4.58 14.91 -16.44
C GLN A 527 4.49 16.41 -16.36
N VAL A 528 4.19 17.03 -17.49
CA VAL A 528 3.92 18.46 -17.59
C VAL A 528 2.65 18.65 -18.40
N ASP A 529 1.68 19.28 -17.77
CA ASP A 529 0.40 19.64 -18.38
C ASP A 529 0.33 21.16 -18.53
N MET A 530 -0.27 21.62 -19.62
CA MET A 530 -0.38 23.05 -19.91
C MET A 530 -1.75 23.35 -20.48
N SER A 531 -2.33 24.47 -20.06
CA SER A 531 -3.57 25.00 -20.60
C SER A 531 -3.30 26.37 -21.19
N LEU A 532 -3.91 26.66 -22.33
CA LEU A 532 -3.98 28.00 -22.93
C LEU A 532 -5.44 28.40 -23.00
N PHE A 533 -5.79 29.55 -22.43
CA PHE A 533 -7.19 29.96 -22.38
C PHE A 533 -7.36 31.46 -22.48
N LYS A 534 -8.54 31.86 -22.97
CA LYS A 534 -8.94 33.25 -23.13
C LYS A 534 -10.45 33.39 -23.08
N ASP A 535 -10.90 34.46 -22.44
CA ASP A 535 -12.29 34.89 -22.42
C ASP A 535 -12.51 36.04 -23.43
N PHE A 536 -13.45 35.84 -24.34
CA PHE A 536 -13.86 36.81 -25.33
C PHE A 536 -15.18 37.48 -24.84
N HIS A 537 -15.11 38.73 -24.51
CA HIS A 537 -16.32 39.51 -24.22
C HIS A 537 -17.03 39.82 -25.53
N VAL A 538 -18.23 39.28 -25.73
CA VAL A 538 -18.95 39.36 -27.02
C VAL A 538 -20.00 40.50 -27.00
N TRP A 539 -20.87 40.51 -26.00
CA TRP A 539 -21.91 41.53 -25.88
C TRP A 539 -22.40 41.65 -24.43
N HIS A 540 -22.44 42.87 -23.88
CA HIS A 540 -22.76 43.13 -22.48
C HIS A 540 -21.95 42.24 -21.51
N GLU A 541 -22.60 41.41 -20.69
CA GLU A 541 -21.98 40.50 -19.74
C GLU A 541 -21.67 39.11 -20.35
N GLN A 542 -21.97 38.93 -21.65
CA GLN A 542 -21.79 37.64 -22.31
C GLN A 542 -20.31 37.37 -22.64
N VAL A 543 -19.86 36.20 -22.31
CA VAL A 543 -18.46 35.77 -22.48
C VAL A 543 -18.40 34.43 -23.21
N VAL A 544 -17.58 34.36 -24.22
CA VAL A 544 -17.18 33.09 -24.86
C VAL A 544 -15.79 32.74 -24.37
N GLY A 545 -15.70 31.70 -23.53
CA GLY A 545 -14.42 31.16 -23.04
C GLY A 545 -13.89 30.09 -23.98
N PHE A 546 -12.68 30.27 -24.47
CA PHE A 546 -11.93 29.25 -25.20
C PHE A 546 -10.83 28.68 -24.31
N ARG A 547 -10.66 27.35 -24.31
CA ARG A 547 -9.61 26.67 -23.59
C ARG A 547 -9.06 25.49 -24.38
N ALA A 548 -7.72 25.41 -24.46
CA ALA A 548 -6.99 24.28 -24.99
C ALA A 548 -6.13 23.69 -23.87
N ASP A 549 -6.40 22.44 -23.50
CA ASP A 549 -5.65 21.68 -22.51
C ASP A 549 -4.75 20.67 -23.21
N PHE A 550 -3.49 20.64 -22.80
CA PHE A 550 -2.47 19.74 -23.30
C PHE A 550 -1.96 18.91 -22.12
N PHE A 551 -2.40 17.67 -22.01
CA PHE A 551 -1.90 16.73 -21.01
C PHE A 551 -0.64 16.07 -21.56
N ASN A 552 0.40 15.97 -20.73
CA ASN A 552 1.72 15.49 -21.12
C ASN A 552 2.23 16.21 -22.38
N ILE A 553 2.31 17.54 -22.34
CA ILE A 553 2.60 18.40 -23.50
C ILE A 553 3.89 18.02 -24.23
N PHE A 554 4.91 17.56 -23.48
CA PHE A 554 6.19 17.13 -24.05
C PHE A 554 6.20 15.68 -24.54
N ASN A 555 5.08 14.95 -24.39
CA ASN A 555 4.94 13.54 -24.73
C ASN A 555 6.04 12.66 -24.10
N ILE A 556 6.33 12.90 -22.82
CA ILE A 556 7.33 12.15 -22.06
C ILE A 556 6.72 10.82 -21.63
N ALA A 557 7.34 9.70 -21.98
CA ALA A 557 6.99 8.40 -21.44
C ALA A 557 7.60 8.24 -20.03
N SER A 558 6.77 8.07 -19.02
CA SER A 558 7.18 7.66 -17.68
C SER A 558 6.96 6.15 -17.55
N TYR A 559 8.04 5.41 -17.39
CA TYR A 559 8.05 3.96 -17.48
C TYR A 559 7.62 3.28 -16.18
N GLY A 560 7.13 2.04 -16.29
CA GLY A 560 6.78 1.15 -15.20
C GLY A 560 8.01 0.65 -14.43
N ASN A 561 7.77 -0.25 -13.50
CA ASN A 561 8.86 -0.92 -12.80
C ASN A 561 9.51 -1.97 -13.71
N PRO A 562 10.84 -2.14 -13.61
CA PRO A 562 11.53 -3.24 -14.26
C PRO A 562 11.15 -4.57 -13.59
N ASP A 563 11.24 -5.65 -14.34
CA ASP A 563 11.18 -6.99 -13.77
C ASP A 563 12.32 -7.16 -12.75
N ASN A 564 11.98 -7.74 -11.60
CA ASN A 564 12.86 -7.79 -10.44
C ASN A 564 13.08 -9.21 -9.89
N SER A 565 12.63 -10.23 -10.60
CA SER A 565 12.86 -11.63 -10.26
C SER A 565 14.09 -12.16 -11.00
N ILE A 566 15.13 -12.58 -10.27
CA ILE A 566 16.36 -13.07 -10.89
C ILE A 566 16.19 -14.36 -11.70
N THR A 567 15.07 -15.06 -11.53
CA THR A 567 14.76 -16.30 -12.25
C THR A 567 14.00 -16.06 -13.54
N ASP A 568 13.45 -14.87 -13.73
CA ASP A 568 12.67 -14.56 -14.91
C ASP A 568 13.55 -14.21 -16.09
N SER A 569 13.22 -14.71 -17.26
CA SER A 569 13.95 -14.40 -18.50
C SER A 569 13.93 -12.92 -18.87
N ASN A 570 13.00 -12.18 -18.28
CA ASN A 570 12.79 -10.75 -18.49
C ASN A 570 13.38 -9.88 -17.37
N PHE A 571 14.25 -10.45 -16.52
CA PHE A 571 14.89 -9.70 -15.42
C PHE A 571 15.46 -8.36 -15.91
N GLY A 572 15.03 -7.28 -15.30
CA GLY A 572 15.41 -5.91 -15.69
C GLY A 572 14.59 -5.30 -16.84
N GLN A 573 13.72 -6.04 -17.50
CA GLN A 573 12.91 -5.51 -18.61
C GLN A 573 11.75 -4.66 -18.10
N ILE A 574 11.48 -3.56 -18.79
CA ILE A 574 10.31 -2.71 -18.55
C ILE A 574 9.32 -2.89 -19.70
N THR A 575 8.14 -3.39 -19.40
CA THR A 575 7.09 -3.69 -20.39
C THR A 575 5.93 -2.71 -20.41
N GLY A 576 5.88 -1.78 -19.45
CA GLY A 576 4.76 -0.86 -19.30
C GLY A 576 5.16 0.60 -19.09
N VAL A 577 4.19 1.48 -19.27
CA VAL A 577 4.31 2.92 -18.98
C VAL A 577 3.29 3.33 -17.91
N ARG A 578 3.64 4.32 -17.10
CA ARG A 578 2.78 4.89 -16.06
C ARG A 578 2.08 6.18 -16.46
N SER A 579 2.59 6.85 -17.49
CA SER A 579 1.99 8.07 -18.01
C SER A 579 1.20 7.79 -19.29
N PRO A 580 0.05 8.45 -19.50
CA PRO A 580 -0.62 8.42 -20.79
C PRO A 580 0.23 9.15 -21.84
N ALA A 581 0.01 8.82 -23.11
CA ALA A 581 0.50 9.60 -24.22
C ALA A 581 -0.08 11.02 -24.17
N ARG A 582 0.54 11.96 -24.91
CA ARG A 582 0.01 13.32 -25.01
C ARG A 582 -1.44 13.32 -25.50
N GLN A 583 -2.28 14.03 -24.76
CA GLN A 583 -3.69 14.24 -25.09
C GLN A 583 -3.97 15.73 -25.21
N THR A 584 -4.82 16.11 -26.13
CA THR A 584 -5.26 17.49 -26.31
C THR A 584 -6.78 17.55 -26.24
N GLN A 585 -7.27 18.47 -25.42
CA GLN A 585 -8.70 18.74 -25.28
C GLN A 585 -8.96 20.21 -25.60
N LEU A 586 -9.93 20.47 -26.47
CA LEU A 586 -10.41 21.82 -26.77
C LEU A 586 -11.80 21.98 -26.18
N SER A 587 -12.05 23.10 -25.53
CA SER A 587 -13.37 23.44 -25.00
C SER A 587 -13.75 24.87 -25.35
N LEU A 588 -15.01 25.06 -25.61
CA LEU A 588 -15.65 26.34 -25.81
C LEU A 588 -16.89 26.42 -24.92
N HIS A 589 -17.01 27.45 -24.10
CA HIS A 589 -18.18 27.65 -23.28
C HIS A 589 -18.67 29.08 -23.39
N TYR A 590 -19.97 29.20 -23.34
CA TYR A 590 -20.68 30.48 -23.43
C TYR A 590 -21.36 30.72 -22.09
N ILE A 591 -21.07 31.90 -21.53
CA ILE A 591 -21.68 32.41 -20.29
C ILE A 591 -22.55 33.60 -20.66
N PHE A 592 -23.81 33.58 -20.24
CA PHE A 592 -24.82 34.60 -20.52
C PHE A 592 -25.49 35.11 -19.27
#